data_eb51a4a98cd3ef42c999915953ec5b76
#
_entry.id   eb51a4a98cd3ef42c999915953ec5b76
#
_cell.length_a   1.000
_cell.length_b   1.000
_cell.length_c   1.000
_cell.angle_alpha   90.00
_cell.angle_beta   90.00
_cell.angle_gamma   90.00
#
_symmetry.space_group_name_H-M   'P 1'
#
loop_
_entity.id
_entity.type
_entity.pdbx_description
1 polymer ?
#
loop_
_entity_poly.entity_id
_entity_poly.type
_entity_poly.pdbx_seq_one_letter_code
_entity_poly.pdbx_strand_id
1 'polypeptide(L)'
;TPLTALFLGELIKRVGFPDGVINIVPGLGESAGAALAAHPDVDKIAFTGSTEVGKKIINAAAGNLKRVTLELGGKSPMVVFPDADLDRVIPGVTRGAFFLQGQNCMAGTRLFVHRDIFDKVVSRVGDMANKFRIGPGLSPDSDLGPLISAEQRERVMSYVASGRKSGAELVCGGEALPGRGFFVKPTLFSKTNMDMQIAREEIFGPVLCAQSFSDSDLQAVADEANKSIYG
;
A
#
# COMPACT_ATOMS: atom_id res chain seq x y z
N THR A 1 -11.31 -4.76 10.86
CA THR A 1 -11.44 -3.80 11.97
C THR A 1 -12.86 -3.21 12.07
N PRO A 2 -13.91 -4.01 12.39
CA PRO A 2 -15.27 -3.49 12.41
C PRO A 2 -15.61 -2.67 13.65
N LEU A 3 -14.84 -2.82 14.77
CA LEU A 3 -15.20 -2.24 16.07
C LEU A 3 -15.28 -0.71 16.05
N THR A 4 -14.38 -0.03 15.37
CA THR A 4 -14.42 1.44 15.25
C THR A 4 -15.62 1.92 14.44
N ALA A 5 -16.01 1.18 13.38
CA ALA A 5 -17.21 1.48 12.61
C ALA A 5 -18.49 1.27 13.44
N LEU A 6 -18.56 0.19 14.23
CA LEU A 6 -19.68 -0.05 15.16
C LEU A 6 -19.76 1.03 16.23
N PHE A 7 -18.62 1.44 16.81
CA PHE A 7 -18.58 2.55 17.76
C PHE A 7 -19.06 3.88 17.13
N LEU A 8 -18.68 4.15 15.87
CA LEU A 8 -19.22 5.29 15.12
C LEU A 8 -20.74 5.20 14.99
N GLY A 9 -21.32 4.02 14.77
CA GLY A 9 -22.77 3.80 14.74
C GLY A 9 -23.44 4.19 16.08
N GLU A 10 -22.83 3.87 17.21
CA GLU A 10 -23.32 4.32 18.51
C GLU A 10 -23.29 5.84 18.66
N LEU A 11 -22.22 6.50 18.19
CA LEU A 11 -22.11 7.96 18.23
C LEU A 11 -23.16 8.62 17.33
N ILE A 12 -23.38 8.10 16.13
CA ILE A 12 -24.41 8.56 15.19
C ILE A 12 -25.79 8.57 15.87
N LYS A 13 -26.12 7.48 16.56
CA LYS A 13 -27.37 7.39 17.32
C LYS A 13 -27.46 8.39 18.45
N ARG A 14 -26.36 8.57 19.21
CA ARG A 14 -26.30 9.53 20.35
C ARG A 14 -26.50 10.99 19.93
N VAL A 15 -26.02 11.37 18.74
CA VAL A 15 -26.18 12.75 18.22
C VAL A 15 -27.53 12.99 17.54
N GLY A 16 -28.42 11.99 17.48
CA GLY A 16 -29.80 12.13 17.04
C GLY A 16 -30.02 12.01 15.54
N PHE A 17 -29.17 11.32 14.79
CA PHE A 17 -29.52 10.96 13.41
C PHE A 17 -30.80 10.10 13.41
N PRO A 18 -31.73 10.33 12.48
CA PRO A 18 -32.92 9.48 12.36
C PRO A 18 -32.55 8.03 12.09
N ASP A 19 -33.30 7.09 12.69
CA ASP A 19 -33.06 5.66 12.48
C ASP A 19 -33.19 5.28 11.00
N GLY A 20 -32.27 4.45 10.51
CA GLY A 20 -32.26 3.98 9.14
C GLY A 20 -31.50 4.86 8.12
N VAL A 21 -31.14 6.11 8.49
CA VAL A 21 -30.36 6.99 7.58
C VAL A 21 -28.93 6.48 7.39
N ILE A 22 -28.32 5.96 8.46
CA ILE A 22 -26.97 5.38 8.43
C ILE A 22 -27.04 3.99 9.06
N ASN A 23 -26.64 2.99 8.29
CA ASN A 23 -26.65 1.59 8.72
C ASN A 23 -25.24 1.01 8.58
N ILE A 24 -24.72 0.41 9.63
CA ILE A 24 -23.39 -0.23 9.64
C ILE A 24 -23.59 -1.73 9.78
N VAL A 25 -23.28 -2.46 8.69
CA VAL A 25 -23.48 -3.91 8.59
C VAL A 25 -22.12 -4.58 8.39
N PRO A 26 -21.40 -4.97 9.46
CA PRO A 26 -20.16 -5.71 9.32
C PRO A 26 -20.43 -7.14 8.84
N GLY A 27 -19.46 -7.70 8.09
CA GLY A 27 -19.53 -9.05 7.58
C GLY A 27 -18.39 -9.37 6.63
N LEU A 28 -18.39 -10.59 6.13
CA LEU A 28 -17.44 -11.00 5.10
C LEU A 28 -17.81 -10.38 3.75
N GLY A 29 -16.79 -10.07 2.93
CA GLY A 29 -16.99 -9.46 1.61
C GLY A 29 -17.87 -10.30 0.69
N GLU A 30 -17.65 -11.62 0.68
CA GLU A 30 -18.39 -12.59 -0.14
C GLU A 30 -19.83 -12.83 0.32
N SER A 31 -20.22 -12.39 1.51
CA SER A 31 -21.61 -12.48 2.01
C SER A 31 -22.25 -11.10 2.11
N ALA A 32 -21.97 -10.31 3.14
CA ALA A 32 -22.58 -9.02 3.36
C ALA A 32 -22.27 -8.01 2.24
N GLY A 33 -21.01 -7.93 1.83
CA GLY A 33 -20.56 -7.04 0.74
C GLY A 33 -21.18 -7.40 -0.61
N ALA A 34 -21.15 -8.69 -0.97
CA ALA A 34 -21.70 -9.17 -2.23
C ALA A 34 -23.22 -9.00 -2.30
N ALA A 35 -23.94 -9.28 -1.20
CA ALA A 35 -25.38 -9.07 -1.10
C ALA A 35 -25.77 -7.59 -1.33
N LEU A 36 -25.02 -6.67 -0.67
CA LEU A 36 -25.25 -5.24 -0.83
C LEU A 36 -24.95 -4.78 -2.27
N ALA A 37 -23.84 -5.27 -2.85
CA ALA A 37 -23.42 -4.90 -4.21
C ALA A 37 -24.43 -5.34 -5.27
N ALA A 38 -25.06 -6.49 -5.09
CA ALA A 38 -26.05 -7.04 -6.03
C ALA A 38 -27.48 -6.58 -5.77
N HIS A 39 -27.79 -5.93 -4.63
CA HIS A 39 -29.15 -5.63 -4.23
C HIS A 39 -29.85 -4.66 -5.22
N PRO A 40 -31.07 -4.96 -5.71
CA PRO A 40 -31.75 -4.14 -6.72
C PRO A 40 -32.13 -2.74 -6.23
N ASP A 41 -32.37 -2.56 -4.93
CA ASP A 41 -32.79 -1.28 -4.34
C ASP A 41 -31.57 -0.41 -3.89
N VAL A 42 -30.34 -0.80 -4.24
CA VAL A 42 -29.15 0.02 -4.02
C VAL A 42 -28.86 0.84 -5.28
N ASP A 43 -28.88 2.16 -5.17
CA ASP A 43 -28.71 3.09 -6.29
C ASP A 43 -27.23 3.39 -6.61
N LYS A 44 -26.34 3.26 -5.62
CA LYS A 44 -24.92 3.53 -5.78
C LYS A 44 -24.05 2.67 -4.85
N ILE A 45 -22.93 2.20 -5.39
CA ILE A 45 -21.84 1.58 -4.62
C ILE A 45 -20.61 2.49 -4.68
N ALA A 46 -20.06 2.82 -3.51
CA ALA A 46 -18.72 3.33 -3.36
C ALA A 46 -17.85 2.25 -2.69
N PHE A 47 -16.80 1.79 -3.35
CA PHE A 47 -15.99 0.67 -2.91
C PHE A 47 -14.52 1.06 -2.84
N THR A 48 -13.86 0.65 -1.76
CA THR A 48 -12.41 0.70 -1.61
C THR A 48 -11.89 -0.71 -1.35
N GLY A 49 -10.91 -1.15 -2.13
CA GLY A 49 -10.30 -2.47 -1.97
C GLY A 49 -9.41 -2.88 -3.15
N SER A 50 -9.21 -4.18 -3.35
CA SER A 50 -8.38 -4.67 -4.44
C SER A 50 -9.02 -4.48 -5.81
N THR A 51 -8.18 -4.34 -6.85
CA THR A 51 -8.63 -4.27 -8.25
C THR A 51 -9.48 -5.49 -8.66
N GLU A 52 -9.13 -6.68 -8.15
CA GLU A 52 -9.88 -7.91 -8.40
C GLU A 52 -11.32 -7.81 -7.86
N VAL A 53 -11.47 -7.36 -6.61
CA VAL A 53 -12.80 -7.19 -5.99
C VAL A 53 -13.56 -6.05 -6.66
N GLY A 54 -12.89 -4.96 -7.06
CA GLY A 54 -13.50 -3.87 -7.83
C GLY A 54 -14.18 -4.35 -9.12
N LYS A 55 -13.54 -5.27 -9.86
CA LYS A 55 -14.16 -5.91 -11.04
C LYS A 55 -15.40 -6.72 -10.69
N LYS A 56 -15.41 -7.44 -9.56
CA LYS A 56 -16.59 -8.16 -9.06
C LYS A 56 -17.73 -7.18 -8.71
N ILE A 57 -17.40 -6.03 -8.10
CA ILE A 57 -18.38 -4.97 -7.78
C ILE A 57 -19.03 -4.41 -9.06
N ILE A 58 -18.23 -4.10 -10.10
CA ILE A 58 -18.79 -3.63 -11.38
C ILE A 58 -19.76 -4.66 -11.97
N ASN A 59 -19.35 -5.93 -11.99
CA ASN A 59 -20.20 -7.00 -12.51
C ASN A 59 -21.52 -7.14 -11.73
N ALA A 60 -21.47 -7.06 -10.41
CA ALA A 60 -22.66 -7.12 -9.55
C ALA A 60 -23.59 -5.90 -9.75
N ALA A 61 -23.00 -4.72 -9.99
CA ALA A 61 -23.74 -3.48 -10.19
C ALA A 61 -24.50 -3.40 -11.53
N ALA A 62 -24.13 -4.22 -12.51
CA ALA A 62 -24.74 -4.22 -13.84
C ALA A 62 -26.23 -4.59 -13.81
N GLY A 63 -26.71 -5.37 -12.81
CA GLY A 63 -28.07 -5.90 -12.75
C GLY A 63 -29.17 -4.84 -12.72
N ASN A 64 -28.95 -3.68 -12.10
CA ASN A 64 -29.89 -2.55 -12.06
C ASN A 64 -29.25 -1.23 -12.54
N LEU A 65 -28.07 -1.29 -13.19
CA LEU A 65 -27.33 -0.13 -13.70
C LEU A 65 -26.98 0.90 -12.62
N LYS A 66 -26.75 0.45 -11.38
CA LYS A 66 -26.38 1.34 -10.27
C LYS A 66 -25.05 2.04 -10.52
N ARG A 67 -24.93 3.24 -10.00
CA ARG A 67 -23.66 4.00 -10.09
C ARG A 67 -22.57 3.34 -9.25
N VAL A 68 -21.34 3.34 -9.75
CA VAL A 68 -20.17 2.77 -9.06
C VAL A 68 -19.06 3.79 -9.01
N THR A 69 -18.43 3.94 -7.84
CA THR A 69 -17.13 4.61 -7.67
C THR A 69 -16.17 3.64 -7.00
N LEU A 70 -14.93 3.58 -7.51
CA LEU A 70 -13.94 2.60 -7.07
C LEU A 70 -12.65 3.32 -6.65
N GLU A 71 -12.18 3.00 -5.44
CA GLU A 71 -10.84 3.33 -4.95
C GLU A 71 -10.09 2.02 -4.82
N LEU A 72 -9.05 1.84 -5.62
CA LEU A 72 -8.39 0.55 -5.80
C LEU A 72 -6.92 0.60 -5.39
N GLY A 73 -6.20 -0.50 -5.60
CA GLY A 73 -4.79 -0.61 -5.30
C GLY A 73 -3.90 0.28 -6.15
N GLY A 74 -2.66 0.44 -5.73
CA GLY A 74 -1.68 1.30 -6.37
C GLY A 74 -0.27 0.73 -6.39
N LYS A 75 0.58 1.29 -7.26
CA LYS A 75 2.01 1.06 -7.30
C LYS A 75 2.72 2.38 -7.63
N SER A 76 2.50 3.37 -6.78
CA SER A 76 2.89 4.77 -7.05
C SER A 76 4.40 4.94 -7.25
N PRO A 77 4.83 5.66 -8.31
CA PRO A 77 6.22 6.03 -8.51
C PRO A 77 6.59 7.26 -7.69
N MET A 78 7.81 7.29 -7.20
CA MET A 78 8.50 8.48 -6.69
C MET A 78 9.75 8.69 -7.54
N VAL A 79 9.96 9.89 -8.06
CA VAL A 79 11.08 10.21 -8.95
C VAL A 79 11.95 11.28 -8.31
N VAL A 80 13.26 11.03 -8.21
CA VAL A 80 14.23 11.92 -7.56
C VAL A 80 15.29 12.35 -8.57
N PHE A 81 15.33 13.64 -8.88
CA PHE A 81 16.28 14.28 -9.78
C PHE A 81 17.55 14.74 -9.04
N PRO A 82 18.67 14.98 -9.74
CA PRO A 82 19.96 15.28 -9.12
C PRO A 82 20.01 16.60 -8.34
N ASP A 83 19.17 17.56 -8.70
CA ASP A 83 19.04 18.88 -8.07
C ASP A 83 18.13 18.87 -6.82
N ALA A 84 17.58 17.73 -6.46
CA ALA A 84 16.67 17.61 -5.32
C ALA A 84 17.38 17.85 -3.98
N ASP A 85 16.70 18.58 -3.08
CA ASP A 85 17.16 18.74 -1.69
C ASP A 85 16.98 17.41 -0.93
N LEU A 86 18.09 16.69 -0.76
CA LEU A 86 18.07 15.37 -0.15
C LEU A 86 17.65 15.38 1.33
N ASP A 87 17.81 16.48 2.05
CA ASP A 87 17.40 16.58 3.45
C ASP A 87 15.87 16.63 3.59
N ARG A 88 15.18 17.06 2.55
CA ARG A 88 13.71 17.00 2.43
C ARG A 88 13.24 15.71 1.76
N VAL A 89 13.94 15.27 0.71
CA VAL A 89 13.53 14.10 -0.08
C VAL A 89 13.62 12.81 0.72
N ILE A 90 14.71 12.58 1.45
CA ILE A 90 14.91 11.31 2.19
C ILE A 90 13.77 11.04 3.21
N PRO A 91 13.40 11.99 4.10
CA PRO A 91 12.24 11.80 4.96
C PRO A 91 10.93 11.60 4.18
N GLY A 92 10.75 12.35 3.09
CA GLY A 92 9.56 12.26 2.23
C GLY A 92 9.40 10.90 1.59
N VAL A 93 10.45 10.38 0.96
CA VAL A 93 10.49 9.02 0.35
C VAL A 93 10.24 7.95 1.40
N THR A 94 10.96 8.02 2.52
CA THR A 94 10.86 7.03 3.59
C THR A 94 9.46 6.99 4.19
N ARG A 95 8.86 8.15 4.46
CA ARG A 95 7.48 8.24 4.94
C ARG A 95 6.48 7.80 3.87
N GLY A 96 6.65 8.24 2.62
CA GLY A 96 5.77 7.88 1.51
C GLY A 96 5.69 6.38 1.25
N ALA A 97 6.81 5.66 1.47
CA ALA A 97 6.87 4.21 1.30
C ALA A 97 6.35 3.42 2.51
N PHE A 98 6.68 3.85 3.74
CA PHE A 98 6.53 3.01 4.93
C PHE A 98 5.42 3.47 5.88
N PHE A 99 4.81 4.64 5.66
CA PHE A 99 3.67 5.09 6.45
C PHE A 99 2.57 4.03 6.48
N LEU A 100 1.97 3.80 7.65
CA LEU A 100 1.01 2.69 7.89
C LEU A 100 1.54 1.30 7.46
N GLN A 101 2.85 1.06 7.62
CA GLN A 101 3.52 -0.19 7.21
C GLN A 101 3.38 -0.48 5.71
N GLY A 102 3.28 0.56 4.87
CA GLY A 102 3.03 0.41 3.44
C GLY A 102 1.66 -0.19 3.08
N GLN A 103 0.76 -0.33 4.05
CA GLN A 103 -0.63 -0.77 3.84
C GLN A 103 -1.50 0.43 3.41
N ASN A 104 -1.13 1.04 2.30
CA ASN A 104 -1.75 2.24 1.78
C ASN A 104 -1.75 2.19 0.25
N CYS A 105 -2.91 2.38 -0.37
CA CYS A 105 -3.06 2.39 -1.83
C CYS A 105 -2.20 3.48 -2.53
N MET A 106 -1.91 4.59 -1.83
CA MET A 106 -1.07 5.68 -2.33
C MET A 106 0.43 5.50 -2.00
N ALA A 107 0.84 4.40 -1.36
CA ALA A 107 2.23 4.21 -0.96
C ALA A 107 3.18 4.31 -2.18
N GLY A 108 4.18 5.17 -2.08
CA GLY A 108 5.24 5.32 -3.06
C GLY A 108 6.20 4.14 -2.99
N THR A 109 5.87 3.04 -3.62
CA THR A 109 6.60 1.77 -3.51
C THR A 109 7.57 1.50 -4.66
N ARG A 110 7.60 2.38 -5.66
CA ARG A 110 8.60 2.40 -6.74
C ARG A 110 9.41 3.70 -6.66
N LEU A 111 10.69 3.60 -6.40
CA LEU A 111 11.61 4.73 -6.28
C LEU A 111 12.55 4.77 -7.48
N PHE A 112 12.39 5.77 -8.33
CA PHE A 112 13.27 6.07 -9.45
C PHE A 112 14.23 7.18 -9.03
N VAL A 113 15.53 6.94 -9.08
CA VAL A 113 16.54 7.91 -8.67
C VAL A 113 17.53 8.13 -9.79
N HIS A 114 17.84 9.40 -10.08
CA HIS A 114 18.87 9.72 -11.07
C HIS A 114 20.22 9.07 -10.67
N ARG A 115 20.89 8.46 -11.64
CA ARG A 115 22.10 7.66 -11.42
C ARG A 115 23.20 8.38 -10.62
N ASP A 116 23.36 9.70 -10.82
CA ASP A 116 24.43 10.48 -10.17
C ASP A 116 24.27 10.59 -8.65
N ILE A 117 23.06 10.37 -8.15
CA ILE A 117 22.76 10.44 -6.71
C ILE A 117 22.18 9.12 -6.16
N PHE A 118 22.10 8.07 -7.00
CA PHE A 118 21.40 6.83 -6.67
C PHE A 118 21.91 6.19 -5.37
N ASP A 119 23.20 5.91 -5.30
CA ASP A 119 23.79 5.24 -4.13
C ASP A 119 23.61 6.07 -2.85
N LYS A 120 23.77 7.39 -2.95
CA LYS A 120 23.57 8.31 -1.83
C LYS A 120 22.13 8.32 -1.32
N VAL A 121 21.15 8.34 -2.22
CA VAL A 121 19.73 8.32 -1.86
C VAL A 121 19.35 6.96 -1.26
N VAL A 122 19.72 5.85 -1.92
CA VAL A 122 19.39 4.50 -1.49
C VAL A 122 19.98 4.20 -0.11
N SER A 123 21.28 4.55 0.11
CA SER A 123 21.93 4.39 1.41
C SER A 123 21.21 5.18 2.51
N ARG A 124 20.93 6.47 2.28
CA ARG A 124 20.26 7.33 3.27
C ARG A 124 18.83 6.90 3.59
N VAL A 125 18.07 6.44 2.58
CA VAL A 125 16.71 5.88 2.78
C VAL A 125 16.79 4.60 3.60
N GLY A 126 17.76 3.71 3.31
CA GLY A 126 17.99 2.49 4.07
C GLY A 126 18.37 2.78 5.54
N ASP A 127 19.26 3.73 5.76
CA ASP A 127 19.65 4.16 7.12
C ASP A 127 18.47 4.71 7.91
N MET A 128 17.62 5.51 7.27
CA MET A 128 16.42 6.05 7.91
C MET A 128 15.39 4.95 8.18
N ALA A 129 15.19 4.02 7.24
CA ALA A 129 14.28 2.89 7.41
C ALA A 129 14.70 1.98 8.58
N ASN A 130 16.01 1.77 8.78
CA ASN A 130 16.54 1.00 9.90
C ASN A 130 16.34 1.67 11.27
N LYS A 131 16.10 2.97 11.32
CA LYS A 131 15.87 3.71 12.57
C LYS A 131 14.42 3.65 13.07
N PHE A 132 13.48 3.17 12.27
CA PHE A 132 12.10 3.04 12.71
C PHE A 132 11.99 2.07 13.90
N ARG A 133 11.36 2.55 14.95
CA ARG A 133 11.00 1.74 16.12
C ARG A 133 9.71 0.99 15.81
N ILE A 134 9.81 -0.32 15.69
CA ILE A 134 8.69 -1.19 15.33
C ILE A 134 8.10 -1.76 16.62
N GLY A 135 6.80 -1.57 16.83
CA GLY A 135 6.15 -2.00 18.06
C GLY A 135 4.63 -1.87 18.02
N PRO A 136 3.96 -2.12 19.15
CA PRO A 136 2.51 -2.01 19.25
C PRO A 136 2.00 -0.63 18.84
N GLY A 137 0.93 -0.58 18.05
CA GLY A 137 0.40 0.68 17.51
C GLY A 137 -0.16 1.67 18.56
N LEU A 138 -0.39 1.21 19.79
CA LEU A 138 -0.80 2.08 20.91
C LEU A 138 0.39 2.59 21.75
N SER A 139 1.61 2.13 21.46
CA SER A 139 2.79 2.65 22.14
C SER A 139 3.22 3.98 21.50
N PRO A 140 3.41 5.04 22.30
CA PRO A 140 3.90 6.32 21.79
C PRO A 140 5.34 6.24 21.26
N ASP A 141 6.06 5.19 21.61
CA ASP A 141 7.43 4.95 21.15
C ASP A 141 7.50 4.20 19.82
N SER A 142 6.38 3.75 19.27
CA SER A 142 6.37 3.03 18.01
C SER A 142 6.20 3.98 16.84
N ASP A 143 7.11 3.90 15.86
CA ASP A 143 6.99 4.60 14.59
C ASP A 143 6.18 3.78 13.57
N LEU A 144 6.29 2.45 13.64
CA LEU A 144 5.57 1.51 12.78
C LEU A 144 4.94 0.39 13.61
N GLY A 145 3.67 0.10 13.32
CA GLY A 145 2.89 -0.96 13.94
C GLY A 145 3.01 -2.32 13.22
N PRO A 146 2.12 -3.29 13.53
CA PRO A 146 2.06 -4.57 12.83
C PRO A 146 1.29 -4.45 11.51
N LEU A 147 1.47 -5.44 10.64
CA LEU A 147 0.54 -5.72 9.55
C LEU A 147 -0.80 -6.18 10.11
N ILE A 148 -1.83 -6.12 9.26
CA ILE A 148 -3.22 -6.40 9.70
C ILE A 148 -3.46 -7.86 10.11
N SER A 149 -2.75 -8.83 9.51
CA SER A 149 -2.98 -10.26 9.75
C SER A 149 -1.74 -11.10 9.48
N ALA A 150 -1.78 -12.38 9.90
CA ALA A 150 -0.76 -13.37 9.57
C ALA A 150 -0.67 -13.59 8.05
N GLU A 151 -1.80 -13.71 7.40
CA GLU A 151 -1.90 -13.88 5.95
C GLU A 151 -1.20 -12.72 5.19
N GLN A 152 -1.44 -11.48 5.61
CA GLN A 152 -0.77 -10.33 5.00
C GLN A 152 0.75 -10.35 5.27
N ARG A 153 1.19 -10.77 6.45
CA ARG A 153 2.61 -10.97 6.74
C ARG A 153 3.23 -12.01 5.81
N GLU A 154 2.59 -13.15 5.64
CA GLU A 154 3.04 -14.23 4.75
C GLU A 154 3.10 -13.74 3.31
N ARG A 155 2.08 -13.01 2.86
CA ARG A 155 2.08 -12.36 1.54
C ARG A 155 3.29 -11.43 1.36
N VAL A 156 3.54 -10.53 2.29
CA VAL A 156 4.69 -9.61 2.23
C VAL A 156 6.01 -10.37 2.19
N MET A 157 6.17 -11.39 3.04
CA MET A 157 7.38 -12.21 3.07
C MET A 157 7.58 -13.03 1.80
N SER A 158 6.51 -13.48 1.15
CA SER A 158 6.60 -14.15 -0.16
C SER A 158 7.13 -13.21 -1.25
N TYR A 159 6.72 -11.95 -1.25
CA TYR A 159 7.28 -10.94 -2.15
C TYR A 159 8.76 -10.64 -1.84
N VAL A 160 9.13 -10.54 -0.56
CA VAL A 160 10.54 -10.39 -0.17
C VAL A 160 11.39 -11.54 -0.69
N ALA A 161 10.91 -12.78 -0.56
CA ALA A 161 11.57 -13.95 -1.10
C ALA A 161 11.66 -13.91 -2.63
N SER A 162 10.58 -13.49 -3.31
CA SER A 162 10.55 -13.31 -4.77
C SER A 162 11.57 -12.26 -5.22
N GLY A 163 11.69 -11.12 -4.52
CA GLY A 163 12.68 -10.09 -4.83
C GLY A 163 14.12 -10.61 -4.76
N ARG A 164 14.46 -11.32 -3.69
CA ARG A 164 15.78 -11.97 -3.55
C ARG A 164 16.03 -12.98 -4.69
N LYS A 165 15.04 -13.81 -5.01
CA LYS A 165 15.15 -14.83 -6.07
C LYS A 165 15.33 -14.21 -7.47
N SER A 166 14.71 -13.06 -7.73
CA SER A 166 14.80 -12.36 -9.01
C SER A 166 16.07 -11.52 -9.17
N GLY A 167 16.97 -11.52 -8.19
CA GLY A 167 18.26 -10.83 -8.25
C GLY A 167 18.24 -9.38 -7.79
N ALA A 168 17.16 -8.91 -7.16
CA ALA A 168 17.15 -7.61 -6.50
C ALA A 168 18.11 -7.62 -5.31
N GLU A 169 18.84 -6.53 -5.11
CA GLU A 169 19.76 -6.37 -3.99
C GLU A 169 19.03 -5.83 -2.76
N LEU A 170 19.08 -6.57 -1.65
CA LEU A 170 18.50 -6.13 -0.39
C LEU A 170 19.40 -5.11 0.30
N VAL A 171 18.91 -3.89 0.47
CA VAL A 171 19.60 -2.80 1.15
C VAL A 171 19.35 -2.83 2.65
N CYS A 172 18.09 -3.03 3.06
CA CYS A 172 17.71 -3.16 4.47
C CYS A 172 16.45 -3.98 4.65
N GLY A 173 16.18 -4.42 5.88
CA GLY A 173 14.97 -5.17 6.24
C GLY A 173 14.96 -6.60 5.70
N GLY A 174 13.85 -6.99 5.08
CA GLY A 174 13.69 -8.31 4.46
C GLY A 174 13.40 -9.44 5.43
N GLU A 175 12.89 -9.13 6.62
CA GLU A 175 12.57 -10.12 7.65
C GLU A 175 11.32 -9.75 8.46
N ALA A 176 10.62 -10.77 8.92
CA ALA A 176 9.58 -10.65 9.92
C ALA A 176 10.20 -10.67 11.32
N LEU A 177 9.64 -9.89 12.25
CA LEU A 177 10.08 -9.91 13.63
C LEU A 177 9.41 -11.08 14.38
N PRO A 178 10.14 -11.73 15.31
CA PRO A 178 9.58 -12.79 16.15
C PRO A 178 8.62 -12.23 17.21
N GLY A 179 7.83 -13.11 17.80
CA GLY A 179 6.93 -12.79 18.90
C GLY A 179 5.47 -12.60 18.48
N ARG A 180 4.68 -12.01 19.39
CA ARG A 180 3.25 -11.75 19.15
C ARG A 180 3.09 -10.54 18.23
N GLY A 181 2.19 -10.68 17.25
CA GLY A 181 1.92 -9.65 16.25
C GLY A 181 2.55 -9.96 14.89
N PHE A 182 2.18 -9.16 13.88
CA PHE A 182 2.53 -9.43 12.48
C PHE A 182 3.53 -8.38 11.99
N PHE A 183 4.64 -8.25 12.69
CA PHE A 183 5.65 -7.22 12.42
C PHE A 183 6.60 -7.65 11.30
N VAL A 184 6.88 -6.71 10.39
CA VAL A 184 7.86 -6.85 9.30
C VAL A 184 8.72 -5.59 9.28
N LYS A 185 10.03 -5.75 9.12
CA LYS A 185 10.94 -4.60 8.99
C LYS A 185 10.73 -3.88 7.67
N PRO A 186 10.80 -2.54 7.66
CA PRO A 186 10.87 -1.77 6.42
C PRO A 186 11.96 -2.34 5.53
N THR A 187 11.59 -2.65 4.30
CA THR A 187 12.43 -3.38 3.36
C THR A 187 12.69 -2.53 2.12
N LEU A 188 13.96 -2.33 1.79
CA LEU A 188 14.37 -1.64 0.58
C LEU A 188 15.17 -2.59 -0.30
N PHE A 189 14.71 -2.74 -1.53
CA PHE A 189 15.46 -3.39 -2.60
C PHE A 189 16.02 -2.35 -3.58
N SER A 190 17.28 -2.52 -3.98
CA SER A 190 17.90 -1.83 -5.10
C SER A 190 18.10 -2.78 -6.29
N LYS A 191 18.59 -2.24 -7.43
CA LYS A 191 18.76 -2.97 -8.68
C LYS A 191 17.47 -3.69 -9.13
N THR A 192 16.34 -3.06 -8.86
CA THR A 192 15.05 -3.58 -9.33
C THR A 192 14.76 -3.13 -10.76
N ASN A 193 13.89 -3.86 -11.45
CA ASN A 193 13.35 -3.51 -12.76
C ASN A 193 11.89 -3.99 -12.86
N MET A 194 11.19 -3.54 -13.90
CA MET A 194 9.77 -3.84 -14.08
C MET A 194 9.46 -5.31 -14.46
N ASP A 195 10.46 -6.13 -14.76
CA ASP A 195 10.25 -7.57 -14.96
C ASP A 195 10.11 -8.32 -13.62
N MET A 196 10.55 -7.70 -12.53
CA MET A 196 10.45 -8.27 -11.19
C MET A 196 9.04 -8.11 -10.64
N GLN A 197 8.48 -9.18 -10.07
CA GLN A 197 7.16 -9.19 -9.46
C GLN A 197 7.00 -8.10 -8.40
N ILE A 198 8.04 -7.89 -7.56
CA ILE A 198 8.04 -6.88 -6.49
C ILE A 198 7.91 -5.43 -7.01
N ALA A 199 8.33 -5.17 -8.25
CA ALA A 199 8.23 -3.86 -8.87
C ALA A 199 6.88 -3.63 -9.58
N ARG A 200 6.22 -4.70 -10.06
CA ARG A 200 4.95 -4.62 -10.79
C ARG A 200 3.72 -4.69 -9.92
N GLU A 201 3.73 -5.55 -8.90
CA GLU A 201 2.53 -5.88 -8.12
C GLU A 201 2.46 -5.09 -6.82
N GLU A 202 1.23 -4.78 -6.40
CA GLU A 202 0.96 -4.19 -5.10
C GLU A 202 1.23 -5.21 -3.99
N ILE A 203 2.21 -4.93 -3.14
CA ILE A 203 2.58 -5.79 -2.01
C ILE A 203 1.67 -5.53 -0.81
N PHE A 204 1.25 -4.27 -0.63
CA PHE A 204 0.48 -3.77 0.51
C PHE A 204 1.19 -4.04 1.84
N GLY A 205 2.47 -3.70 1.87
CA GLY A 205 3.39 -3.91 2.99
C GLY A 205 4.63 -3.02 2.89
N PRO A 206 5.51 -3.03 3.88
CA PRO A 206 6.63 -2.09 3.98
C PRO A 206 7.80 -2.50 3.07
N VAL A 207 7.57 -2.52 1.76
CA VAL A 207 8.58 -2.91 0.75
C VAL A 207 8.68 -1.83 -0.33
N LEU A 208 9.87 -1.26 -0.47
CA LEU A 208 10.24 -0.25 -1.46
C LEU A 208 11.22 -0.84 -2.48
N CYS A 209 10.98 -0.59 -3.77
CA CYS A 209 11.82 -1.01 -4.87
C CYS A 209 12.48 0.21 -5.51
N ALA A 210 13.82 0.24 -5.54
CA ALA A 210 14.59 1.33 -6.12
C ALA A 210 15.29 0.92 -7.41
N GLN A 211 15.23 1.79 -8.42
CA GLN A 211 15.93 1.64 -9.69
C GLN A 211 16.51 2.99 -10.13
N SER A 212 17.64 2.94 -10.84
CA SER A 212 18.29 4.14 -11.35
C SER A 212 17.80 4.50 -12.75
N PHE A 213 17.84 5.79 -13.07
CA PHE A 213 17.62 6.31 -14.42
C PHE A 213 18.66 7.39 -14.76
N SER A 214 18.76 7.76 -16.03
CA SER A 214 19.57 8.89 -16.54
C SER A 214 18.67 9.87 -17.28
N ASP A 215 19.20 11.04 -17.65
CA ASP A 215 18.43 12.05 -18.39
C ASP A 215 17.87 11.51 -19.73
N SER A 216 18.59 10.57 -20.37
CA SER A 216 18.11 9.90 -21.58
C SER A 216 16.95 8.93 -21.34
N ASP A 217 16.67 8.56 -20.09
CA ASP A 217 15.72 7.53 -19.74
C ASP A 217 14.38 8.09 -19.24
N LEU A 218 14.19 9.42 -19.24
CA LEU A 218 12.98 10.06 -18.69
C LEU A 218 11.69 9.54 -19.33
N GLN A 219 11.68 9.37 -20.65
CA GLN A 219 10.52 8.79 -21.33
C GLN A 219 10.32 7.34 -20.91
N ALA A 220 11.40 6.56 -20.79
CA ALA A 220 11.32 5.17 -20.32
C ALA A 220 10.80 5.08 -18.89
N VAL A 221 11.22 6.01 -17.99
CA VAL A 221 10.68 6.09 -16.62
C VAL A 221 9.17 6.34 -16.61
N ALA A 222 8.71 7.29 -17.45
CA ALA A 222 7.29 7.57 -17.59
C ALA A 222 6.51 6.37 -18.15
N ASP A 223 7.04 5.71 -19.17
CA ASP A 223 6.45 4.53 -19.78
C ASP A 223 6.39 3.36 -18.76
N GLU A 224 7.47 3.14 -18.00
CA GLU A 224 7.50 2.13 -16.94
C GLU A 224 6.54 2.45 -15.79
N ALA A 225 6.44 3.71 -15.41
CA ALA A 225 5.50 4.15 -14.39
C ALA A 225 4.05 3.82 -14.79
N ASN A 226 3.74 3.92 -16.08
CA ASN A 226 2.41 3.70 -16.64
C ASN A 226 2.13 2.23 -17.06
N LYS A 227 3.12 1.35 -17.07
CA LYS A 227 2.96 -0.10 -17.41
C LYS A 227 2.31 -0.92 -16.30
N SER A 228 1.64 -0.33 -15.35
CA SER A 228 0.95 -1.06 -14.29
C SER A 228 -0.56 -1.14 -14.57
N ILE A 229 -1.23 -2.11 -13.93
CA ILE A 229 -2.70 -2.20 -13.95
C ILE A 229 -3.37 -1.21 -12.98
N TYR A 230 -2.56 -0.45 -12.26
CA TYR A 230 -3.01 0.49 -11.24
C TYR A 230 -3.08 1.90 -11.81
N GLY A 231 -4.01 2.70 -11.28
CA GLY A 231 -4.16 4.10 -11.64
C GLY A 231 -3.37 5.05 -10.75
#